data_81906349f88c64588b5e5fbf2390886f
#
_entry.id   81906349f88c64588b5e5fbf2390886f
#
_cell.length_a   1.000
_cell.length_b   1.000
_cell.length_c   1.000
_cell.angle_alpha   90.00
_cell.angle_beta   90.00
_cell.angle_gamma   90.00
#
_symmetry.space_group_name_H-M   'P 1'
#
loop_
_entity.id
_entity.type
_entity.pdbx_description
1 polymer ?
#
loop_
_entity_poly.entity_id
_entity_poly.type
_entity_poly.pdbx_seq_one_letter_code
_entity_poly.pdbx_strand_id
1 'polypeptide(L)'
;MTSPAPTALSTAARDDLSTNPDSTPQHGTGSEWWRTAVIYQIYPRSFADSDGDGIGDLPGITERLPALRELGVDAVWLSPFFLSPQNDAGYDVADYCAVDPLFGTLDDFERMQRRAHELGLRVIVDIVPNHTSSAHRWFQEALAAPAGSEERARYMFRDGKGADGELPPNNWESIFGGPAWTRLTEPDGTPGQWYLHLFDSSQPDLDWTNPWVRERFREILRFWLDRGVDGFRVDVAHGMVKAPGLPDYTPPEGQGSMGGAGGVDDQPAPPPPYFAQEGVHEIYREWREIFDSYEGDRAMVAEAWVEPLAKLADWVRPDEMHQAFNFSYLETPWDAAALRRTIDASLATFSSVGAPSTWVLSNHDVVRHASRLALSGENPQGVGIGPLSTVTVDEELGLRRARAASALMLALPGSAYIYQGEELGLPEDTRLPDEARQDPTFHRTAGERYGRDGCRVPIPWEAGKPSYGFSEGDASWLPQPDDWDRFARDAEQADPASTLSLYTEALLLRREHGLALGTLEWITAEGDDVIAFESAGVTVIANLGDAAVPLPEGRVLLASRPLDGDAVPSDTTVWLIRD
;
A
#
# COMPACT_ATOMS: atom_id res chain seq x y z
N MET A 1 -11.41 25.40 -51.84
CA MET A 1 -10.24 24.53 -51.66
C MET A 1 -10.49 23.78 -50.36
N THR A 2 -10.90 22.55 -50.52
CA THR A 2 -11.38 21.65 -49.44
C THR A 2 -10.18 20.96 -48.84
N SER A 3 -10.06 21.09 -47.54
CA SER A 3 -9.09 20.35 -46.69
C SER A 3 -9.45 18.84 -46.65
N PRO A 4 -8.52 17.91 -46.71
CA PRO A 4 -8.83 16.48 -46.60
C PRO A 4 -9.04 16.11 -45.15
N ALA A 5 -10.02 15.25 -44.91
CA ALA A 5 -10.33 14.59 -43.64
C ALA A 5 -9.23 13.60 -43.24
N PRO A 6 -9.03 13.33 -41.94
CA PRO A 6 -8.06 12.35 -41.50
C PRO A 6 -8.50 10.94 -41.85
N THR A 7 -7.58 10.16 -42.35
CA THR A 7 -7.73 8.76 -42.76
C THR A 7 -7.96 7.89 -41.54
N ALA A 8 -9.10 7.25 -41.46
CA ALA A 8 -9.42 6.21 -40.45
C ALA A 8 -8.46 5.03 -40.63
N LEU A 9 -7.75 4.67 -39.58
CA LEU A 9 -7.00 3.43 -39.48
C LEU A 9 -7.95 2.23 -39.52
N SER A 10 -7.60 1.28 -40.34
CA SER A 10 -8.34 0.09 -40.75
C SER A 10 -8.84 -0.75 -39.58
N THR A 11 -10.16 -0.93 -39.49
CA THR A 11 -10.88 -1.89 -38.63
C THR A 11 -10.85 -3.32 -39.17
N ALA A 12 -9.71 -3.82 -39.58
CA ALA A 12 -9.59 -5.15 -40.17
C ALA A 12 -8.61 -6.04 -39.41
N ALA A 13 -8.87 -6.31 -38.13
CA ALA A 13 -8.22 -7.40 -37.36
C ALA A 13 -8.95 -7.71 -36.02
N ARG A 14 -10.29 -7.60 -35.98
CA ARG A 14 -11.06 -7.89 -34.75
C ARG A 14 -12.02 -9.10 -34.85
N ASP A 15 -11.98 -9.89 -35.91
CA ASP A 15 -12.96 -10.94 -36.11
C ASP A 15 -12.46 -12.38 -35.90
N ASP A 16 -11.40 -12.61 -35.09
CA ASP A 16 -10.97 -13.98 -34.77
C ASP A 16 -10.49 -14.19 -33.34
N LEU A 17 -11.06 -13.45 -32.38
CA LEU A 17 -10.97 -13.80 -30.96
C LEU A 17 -12.24 -14.58 -30.56
N SER A 18 -12.41 -15.79 -31.07
CA SER A 18 -13.25 -16.77 -30.41
C SER A 18 -12.60 -17.12 -29.07
N THR A 19 -13.05 -16.46 -28.03
CA THR A 19 -12.73 -16.82 -26.65
C THR A 19 -13.20 -18.25 -26.43
N ASN A 20 -12.25 -19.19 -26.40
CA ASN A 20 -12.49 -20.53 -25.91
C ASN A 20 -12.75 -20.41 -24.40
N PRO A 21 -13.99 -20.65 -23.89
CA PRO A 21 -14.31 -20.49 -22.48
C PRO A 21 -13.63 -21.52 -21.57
N ASP A 22 -12.88 -22.47 -22.13
CA ASP A 22 -12.16 -23.53 -21.41
C ASP A 22 -10.65 -23.30 -21.26
N SER A 23 -10.11 -22.15 -21.69
CA SER A 23 -8.76 -21.78 -21.32
C SER A 23 -8.76 -21.08 -19.96
N THR A 24 -9.00 -21.81 -18.89
CA THR A 24 -8.53 -21.45 -17.56
C THR A 24 -7.03 -21.18 -17.69
N PRO A 25 -6.51 -19.98 -17.37
CA PRO A 25 -5.07 -19.80 -17.31
C PRO A 25 -4.56 -20.81 -16.29
N GLN A 26 -3.75 -21.77 -16.71
CA GLN A 26 -3.02 -22.60 -15.78
C GLN A 26 -2.10 -21.65 -15.02
N HIS A 27 -2.55 -21.18 -13.85
CA HIS A 27 -1.64 -20.71 -12.84
C HIS A 27 -0.67 -21.87 -12.63
N GLY A 28 0.60 -21.65 -12.94
CA GLY A 28 1.63 -22.67 -12.78
C GLY A 28 1.46 -23.30 -11.40
N THR A 29 1.24 -24.58 -11.36
CA THR A 29 1.19 -25.39 -10.13
C THR A 29 2.63 -25.57 -9.63
N GLY A 30 3.28 -24.49 -9.31
CA GLY A 30 4.66 -24.49 -8.85
C GLY A 30 5.13 -23.09 -8.56
N SER A 31 5.34 -22.86 -7.33
CA SER A 31 6.34 -22.04 -6.70
C SER A 31 6.26 -20.53 -6.90
N GLU A 32 6.03 -19.88 -5.76
CA GLU A 32 6.42 -18.49 -5.54
C GLU A 32 5.68 -17.46 -6.40
N TRP A 33 4.32 -17.65 -6.53
CA TRP A 33 3.44 -16.75 -7.29
C TRP A 33 3.67 -15.26 -6.95
N TRP A 34 4.01 -14.98 -5.70
CA TRP A 34 4.26 -13.66 -5.15
C TRP A 34 5.44 -12.94 -5.80
N ARG A 35 6.38 -13.66 -6.44
CA ARG A 35 7.56 -13.06 -7.09
C ARG A 35 7.21 -12.15 -8.25
N THR A 36 6.15 -12.45 -8.95
CA THR A 36 5.77 -11.78 -10.20
C THR A 36 4.41 -11.11 -10.14
N ALA A 37 3.66 -11.37 -9.06
CA ALA A 37 2.28 -10.96 -8.94
C ALA A 37 2.11 -9.45 -8.97
N VAL A 38 1.01 -9.03 -9.57
CA VAL A 38 0.44 -7.70 -9.37
C VAL A 38 -0.72 -7.82 -8.41
N ILE A 39 -0.59 -7.16 -7.26
CA ILE A 39 -1.53 -7.23 -6.15
C ILE A 39 -2.30 -5.92 -6.05
N TYR A 40 -3.62 -6.00 -6.00
CA TYR A 40 -4.50 -4.84 -5.88
C TYR A 40 -4.92 -4.64 -4.43
N GLN A 41 -4.59 -3.50 -3.85
CA GLN A 41 -5.01 -3.13 -2.52
C GLN A 41 -6.46 -2.64 -2.52
N ILE A 42 -7.31 -3.31 -1.78
CA ILE A 42 -8.68 -2.90 -1.47
C ILE A 42 -8.70 -2.30 -0.06
N TYR A 43 -9.17 -1.06 0.03
CA TYR A 43 -9.52 -0.42 1.30
C TYR A 43 -11.03 -0.60 1.50
N PRO A 44 -11.46 -1.58 2.32
CA PRO A 44 -12.86 -2.07 2.31
C PRO A 44 -13.90 -0.97 2.42
N ARG A 45 -13.73 -0.04 3.37
CA ARG A 45 -14.65 1.07 3.62
C ARG A 45 -14.96 1.94 2.41
N SER A 46 -14.04 1.99 1.42
CA SER A 46 -14.10 2.90 0.27
C SER A 46 -14.15 2.18 -1.06
N PHE A 47 -14.40 0.87 -1.07
CA PHE A 47 -14.37 0.10 -2.30
C PHE A 47 -15.77 -0.04 -2.93
N ALA A 48 -16.72 -0.66 -2.25
CA ALA A 48 -18.10 -0.80 -2.70
C ALA A 48 -19.00 -1.11 -1.50
N ASP A 49 -20.12 -0.39 -1.39
CA ASP A 49 -21.13 -0.52 -0.36
C ASP A 49 -22.37 -1.26 -0.94
N SER A 50 -22.69 -2.42 -0.39
CA SER A 50 -23.77 -3.28 -0.88
C SER A 50 -25.09 -3.07 -0.16
N ASP A 51 -25.09 -2.50 1.05
CA ASP A 51 -26.29 -2.35 1.88
C ASP A 51 -26.81 -0.92 2.00
N GLY A 52 -26.05 0.06 1.48
CA GLY A 52 -26.47 1.45 1.35
C GLY A 52 -26.22 2.30 2.60
N ASP A 53 -25.40 1.86 3.54
CA ASP A 53 -25.09 2.60 4.76
C ASP A 53 -23.98 3.66 4.57
N GLY A 54 -23.31 3.67 3.42
CA GLY A 54 -22.25 4.60 3.04
C GLY A 54 -20.85 4.10 3.37
N ILE A 55 -20.71 2.86 3.79
CA ILE A 55 -19.45 2.21 4.11
C ILE A 55 -19.32 0.95 3.26
N GLY A 56 -18.20 0.82 2.54
CA GLY A 56 -17.96 -0.37 1.73
C GLY A 56 -17.81 -1.63 2.58
N ASP A 57 -18.21 -2.78 2.03
CA ASP A 57 -18.34 -4.04 2.73
C ASP A 57 -17.84 -5.26 1.92
N LEU A 58 -17.74 -6.42 2.56
CA LEU A 58 -17.29 -7.68 1.93
C LEU A 58 -18.23 -8.18 0.83
N PRO A 59 -19.57 -8.09 0.94
CA PRO A 59 -20.46 -8.38 -0.18
C PRO A 59 -20.23 -7.46 -1.38
N GLY A 60 -20.10 -6.15 -1.18
CA GLY A 60 -19.78 -5.19 -2.25
C GLY A 60 -18.44 -5.48 -2.91
N ILE A 61 -17.41 -5.84 -2.13
CA ILE A 61 -16.14 -6.32 -2.68
C ILE A 61 -16.38 -7.55 -3.56
N THR A 62 -17.16 -8.52 -3.08
CA THR A 62 -17.46 -9.77 -3.80
C THR A 62 -18.08 -9.50 -5.17
N GLU A 63 -18.98 -8.54 -5.26
CA GLU A 63 -19.65 -8.16 -6.51
C GLU A 63 -18.70 -7.51 -7.52
N ARG A 64 -17.68 -6.79 -7.04
CA ARG A 64 -16.71 -6.05 -7.88
C ARG A 64 -15.44 -6.85 -8.20
N LEU A 65 -15.21 -8.04 -7.63
CA LEU A 65 -14.05 -8.89 -7.97
C LEU A 65 -13.90 -9.20 -9.46
N PRO A 66 -14.97 -9.43 -10.26
CA PRO A 66 -14.83 -9.64 -11.70
C PRO A 66 -14.10 -8.49 -12.40
N ALA A 67 -14.36 -7.24 -12.01
CA ALA A 67 -13.69 -6.06 -12.58
C ALA A 67 -12.18 -6.04 -12.31
N LEU A 68 -11.73 -6.56 -11.17
CA LEU A 68 -10.31 -6.70 -10.86
C LEU A 68 -9.66 -7.84 -11.67
N ARG A 69 -10.40 -8.93 -11.90
CA ARG A 69 -9.95 -9.99 -12.81
C ARG A 69 -9.79 -9.48 -14.23
N GLU A 70 -10.74 -8.67 -14.71
CA GLU A 70 -10.68 -8.02 -16.04
C GLU A 70 -9.51 -7.04 -16.15
N LEU A 71 -9.21 -6.29 -15.08
CA LEU A 71 -8.02 -5.43 -14.99
C LEU A 71 -6.73 -6.24 -15.20
N GLY A 72 -6.70 -7.50 -14.76
CA GLY A 72 -5.58 -8.39 -14.96
C GLY A 72 -4.65 -8.55 -13.77
N VAL A 73 -5.08 -8.20 -12.55
CA VAL A 73 -4.29 -8.45 -11.33
C VAL A 73 -4.31 -9.93 -10.93
N ASP A 74 -3.36 -10.34 -10.09
CA ASP A 74 -3.15 -11.73 -9.68
C ASP A 74 -3.69 -12.00 -8.27
N ALA A 75 -3.77 -10.97 -7.44
CA ALA A 75 -4.23 -11.06 -6.06
C ALA A 75 -4.90 -9.77 -5.61
N VAL A 76 -5.69 -9.88 -4.55
CA VAL A 76 -6.21 -8.75 -3.80
C VAL A 76 -5.63 -8.74 -2.38
N TRP A 77 -5.28 -7.56 -1.88
CA TRP A 77 -4.93 -7.34 -0.49
C TRP A 77 -6.02 -6.49 0.15
N LEU A 78 -6.67 -7.00 1.20
CA LEU A 78 -7.68 -6.28 1.96
C LEU A 78 -7.01 -5.60 3.15
N SER A 79 -7.14 -4.27 3.27
CA SER A 79 -6.86 -3.55 4.51
C SER A 79 -7.77 -4.04 5.63
N PRO A 80 -7.49 -3.77 6.92
CA PRO A 80 -8.16 -4.46 8.03
C PRO A 80 -9.70 -4.38 7.98
N PHE A 81 -10.32 -5.55 8.13
CA PHE A 81 -11.78 -5.73 8.24
C PHE A 81 -12.16 -6.49 9.53
N PHE A 82 -11.20 -6.67 10.42
CA PHE A 82 -11.39 -7.31 11.72
C PHE A 82 -12.23 -6.44 12.64
N LEU A 83 -12.83 -7.06 13.66
CA LEU A 83 -13.58 -6.34 14.69
C LEU A 83 -12.75 -5.21 15.29
N SER A 84 -13.24 -3.98 15.21
CA SER A 84 -12.53 -2.77 15.61
C SER A 84 -13.51 -1.68 16.04
N PRO A 85 -13.17 -0.85 17.05
CA PRO A 85 -13.89 0.40 17.31
C PRO A 85 -13.74 1.46 16.21
N GLN A 86 -12.87 1.21 15.22
CA GLN A 86 -12.63 2.08 14.06
C GLN A 86 -12.00 3.45 14.41
N ASN A 87 -11.25 3.54 15.50
CA ASN A 87 -10.53 4.77 15.86
C ASN A 87 -9.40 5.10 14.88
N ASP A 88 -8.83 4.06 14.25
CA ASP A 88 -7.85 4.17 13.16
C ASP A 88 -8.28 3.28 11.98
N ALA A 89 -9.55 3.39 11.60
CA ALA A 89 -10.13 2.78 10.40
C ALA A 89 -9.83 1.27 10.24
N GLY A 90 -9.85 0.53 11.37
CA GLY A 90 -9.64 -0.91 11.42
C GLY A 90 -8.26 -1.34 11.90
N TYR A 91 -7.26 -0.45 11.93
CA TYR A 91 -5.92 -0.76 12.45
C TYR A 91 -5.88 -0.86 13.98
N ASP A 92 -6.92 -0.44 14.69
CA ASP A 92 -7.17 -0.67 16.11
C ASP A 92 -8.00 -1.95 16.33
N VAL A 93 -7.36 -3.12 16.18
CA VAL A 93 -8.04 -4.43 16.20
C VAL A 93 -8.49 -4.84 17.59
N ALA A 94 -9.80 -5.14 17.76
CA ALA A 94 -10.38 -5.63 18.99
C ALA A 94 -10.52 -7.17 19.04
N ASP A 95 -10.61 -7.84 17.91
CA ASP A 95 -10.56 -9.30 17.76
C ASP A 95 -10.04 -9.67 16.37
N TYR A 96 -8.88 -10.34 16.31
CA TYR A 96 -8.25 -10.76 15.05
C TYR A 96 -8.95 -11.93 14.34
N CYS A 97 -9.86 -12.62 15.01
CA CYS A 97 -10.56 -13.79 14.48
C CYS A 97 -12.04 -13.51 14.17
N ALA A 98 -12.48 -12.28 14.30
CA ALA A 98 -13.84 -11.85 14.01
C ALA A 98 -13.84 -10.77 12.91
N VAL A 99 -14.82 -10.83 12.03
CA VAL A 99 -15.11 -9.76 11.05
C VAL A 99 -15.92 -8.68 11.77
N ASP A 100 -15.58 -7.42 11.52
CA ASP A 100 -16.37 -6.29 12.02
C ASP A 100 -17.76 -6.31 11.36
N PRO A 101 -18.85 -6.23 12.14
CA PRO A 101 -20.21 -6.15 11.58
C PRO A 101 -20.40 -5.04 10.55
N LEU A 102 -19.58 -4.00 10.60
CA LEU A 102 -19.55 -2.92 9.60
C LEU A 102 -19.21 -3.43 8.20
N PHE A 103 -18.42 -4.48 8.09
CA PHE A 103 -17.98 -5.06 6.82
C PHE A 103 -18.70 -6.36 6.48
N GLY A 104 -19.54 -6.87 7.37
CA GLY A 104 -20.26 -8.12 7.19
C GLY A 104 -19.93 -9.20 8.22
N THR A 105 -19.88 -10.44 7.79
CA THR A 105 -19.69 -11.62 8.65
C THR A 105 -18.50 -12.46 8.18
N LEU A 106 -18.08 -13.42 9.00
CA LEU A 106 -17.07 -14.40 8.58
C LEU A 106 -17.53 -15.23 7.36
N ASP A 107 -18.85 -15.53 7.27
CA ASP A 107 -19.42 -16.21 6.10
C ASP A 107 -19.33 -15.33 4.84
N ASP A 108 -19.44 -14.00 4.97
CA ASP A 108 -19.25 -13.06 3.86
C ASP A 108 -17.80 -13.06 3.39
N PHE A 109 -16.85 -13.07 4.33
CA PHE A 109 -15.44 -13.22 3.99
C PHE A 109 -15.17 -14.53 3.24
N GLU A 110 -15.67 -15.66 3.75
CA GLU A 110 -15.48 -16.96 3.10
C GLU A 110 -16.14 -17.04 1.70
N ARG A 111 -17.27 -16.31 1.49
CA ARG A 111 -17.88 -16.17 0.16
C ARG A 111 -17.02 -15.32 -0.78
N MET A 112 -16.55 -14.18 -0.30
CA MET A 112 -15.66 -13.30 -1.04
C MET A 112 -14.39 -14.03 -1.49
N GLN A 113 -13.71 -14.71 -0.55
CA GLN A 113 -12.50 -15.46 -0.81
C GLN A 113 -12.74 -16.59 -1.83
N ARG A 114 -13.79 -17.39 -1.66
CA ARG A 114 -14.17 -18.44 -2.62
C ARG A 114 -14.40 -17.84 -4.01
N ARG A 115 -15.09 -16.69 -4.08
CA ARG A 115 -15.33 -16.00 -5.36
C ARG A 115 -14.03 -15.49 -5.97
N ALA A 116 -13.11 -14.96 -5.18
CA ALA A 116 -11.77 -14.56 -5.64
C ALA A 116 -11.02 -15.76 -6.25
N HIS A 117 -10.99 -16.89 -5.55
CA HIS A 117 -10.34 -18.12 -6.02
C HIS A 117 -10.98 -18.68 -7.29
N GLU A 118 -12.33 -18.66 -7.43
CA GLU A 118 -13.03 -19.02 -8.67
C GLU A 118 -12.61 -18.16 -9.86
N LEU A 119 -12.31 -16.89 -9.62
CA LEU A 119 -11.79 -15.95 -10.62
C LEU A 119 -10.28 -16.09 -10.84
N GLY A 120 -9.60 -16.94 -10.08
CA GLY A 120 -8.15 -17.10 -10.13
C GLY A 120 -7.40 -15.96 -9.44
N LEU A 121 -8.03 -15.22 -8.54
CA LEU A 121 -7.42 -14.21 -7.70
C LEU A 121 -7.04 -14.81 -6.36
N ARG A 122 -5.86 -14.48 -5.84
CA ARG A 122 -5.43 -14.82 -4.48
C ARG A 122 -5.88 -13.74 -3.50
N VAL A 123 -5.97 -14.10 -2.22
CA VAL A 123 -6.42 -13.19 -1.16
C VAL A 123 -5.34 -13.03 -0.09
N ILE A 124 -4.89 -11.80 0.09
CA ILE A 124 -4.00 -11.37 1.16
C ILE A 124 -4.83 -10.57 2.16
N VAL A 125 -4.69 -10.86 3.45
CA VAL A 125 -5.32 -10.08 4.52
C VAL A 125 -4.29 -9.29 5.29
N ASP A 126 -4.68 -8.16 5.84
CA ASP A 126 -3.82 -7.37 6.71
C ASP A 126 -3.76 -8.01 8.10
N ILE A 127 -2.61 -7.91 8.77
CA ILE A 127 -2.47 -8.26 10.18
C ILE A 127 -1.68 -7.18 10.90
N VAL A 128 -2.18 -6.75 12.05
CA VAL A 128 -1.64 -5.64 12.84
C VAL A 128 -1.00 -6.18 14.12
N PRO A 129 0.28 -6.60 14.09
CA PRO A 129 0.87 -7.28 15.24
C PRO A 129 1.52 -6.36 16.27
N ASN A 130 1.81 -5.09 15.93
CA ASN A 130 2.50 -4.19 16.85
C ASN A 130 1.66 -3.85 18.08
N HIS A 131 0.35 -3.67 17.91
CA HIS A 131 -0.58 -3.20 18.94
C HIS A 131 -1.96 -3.85 18.77
N THR A 132 -2.82 -3.67 19.76
CA THR A 132 -4.25 -3.99 19.65
C THR A 132 -5.09 -2.74 19.87
N SER A 133 -6.39 -2.83 19.66
CA SER A 133 -7.30 -1.82 20.22
C SER A 133 -7.26 -1.82 21.74
N SER A 134 -7.48 -0.67 22.35
CA SER A 134 -7.77 -0.59 23.77
C SER A 134 -9.06 -1.34 24.17
N ALA A 135 -9.98 -1.58 23.22
CA ALA A 135 -11.18 -2.41 23.40
C ALA A 135 -10.89 -3.92 23.32
N HIS A 136 -9.68 -4.32 22.91
CA HIS A 136 -9.34 -5.72 22.82
C HIS A 136 -9.40 -6.39 24.19
N ARG A 137 -9.97 -7.61 24.25
CA ARG A 137 -10.14 -8.35 25.51
C ARG A 137 -8.84 -8.48 26.30
N TRP A 138 -7.70 -8.69 25.62
CA TRP A 138 -6.41 -8.82 26.29
C TRP A 138 -6.00 -7.56 27.04
N PHE A 139 -6.27 -6.38 26.46
CA PHE A 139 -5.95 -5.11 27.11
C PHE A 139 -6.92 -4.82 28.26
N GLN A 140 -8.21 -5.14 28.12
CA GLN A 140 -9.20 -5.00 29.19
C GLN A 140 -8.86 -5.91 30.39
N GLU A 141 -8.39 -7.14 30.15
CA GLU A 141 -7.85 -8.03 31.19
C GLU A 141 -6.62 -7.42 31.87
N ALA A 142 -5.69 -6.83 31.08
CA ALA A 142 -4.50 -6.15 31.62
C ALA A 142 -4.83 -4.93 32.48
N LEU A 143 -5.84 -4.14 32.10
CA LEU A 143 -6.32 -3.00 32.90
C LEU A 143 -6.95 -3.42 34.23
N ALA A 144 -7.64 -4.56 34.26
CA ALA A 144 -8.29 -5.09 35.47
C ALA A 144 -7.31 -5.80 36.41
N ALA A 145 -6.12 -6.18 35.90
CA ALA A 145 -5.12 -6.94 36.67
C ALA A 145 -4.12 -6.03 37.38
N PRO A 146 -3.50 -6.45 38.48
CA PRO A 146 -2.50 -5.63 39.19
C PRO A 146 -1.20 -5.51 38.39
N ALA A 147 -0.40 -4.51 38.72
CA ALA A 147 0.96 -4.36 38.20
C ALA A 147 1.79 -5.63 38.45
N GLY A 148 2.54 -6.05 37.43
CA GLY A 148 3.37 -7.26 37.48
C GLY A 148 2.61 -8.57 37.20
N SER A 149 1.31 -8.54 36.89
CA SER A 149 0.53 -9.74 36.51
C SER A 149 0.91 -10.22 35.10
N GLU A 150 0.54 -11.46 34.78
CA GLU A 150 0.72 -12.07 33.45
C GLU A 150 -0.08 -11.32 32.37
N GLU A 151 -1.27 -10.81 32.73
CA GLU A 151 -2.11 -10.04 31.81
C GLU A 151 -1.44 -8.72 31.42
N ARG A 152 -0.89 -7.96 32.40
CA ARG A 152 -0.13 -6.72 32.12
C ARG A 152 1.15 -6.98 31.35
N ALA A 153 1.80 -8.11 31.59
CA ALA A 153 3.02 -8.47 30.86
C ALA A 153 2.81 -8.72 29.36
N ARG A 154 1.56 -8.78 28.89
CA ARG A 154 1.24 -8.89 27.44
C ARG A 154 1.48 -7.58 26.70
N TYR A 155 1.51 -6.45 27.40
CA TYR A 155 1.65 -5.11 26.85
C TYR A 155 2.85 -4.37 27.43
N MET A 156 3.27 -3.32 26.78
CA MET A 156 4.40 -2.49 27.20
C MET A 156 4.00 -1.56 28.35
N PHE A 157 3.75 -2.12 29.56
CA PHE A 157 3.57 -1.34 30.79
C PHE A 157 4.90 -1.07 31.49
N ARG A 158 5.11 0.17 31.95
CA ARG A 158 6.32 0.54 32.70
C ARG A 158 5.97 1.52 33.82
N ASP A 159 6.78 1.52 34.87
CA ASP A 159 6.70 2.51 35.93
C ASP A 159 7.20 3.85 35.40
N GLY A 160 6.55 4.93 35.81
CA GLY A 160 6.99 6.28 35.45
C GLY A 160 8.26 6.72 36.18
N LYS A 161 8.89 7.75 35.67
CA LYS A 161 9.99 8.47 36.32
C LYS A 161 9.45 9.53 37.30
N GLY A 162 10.34 10.08 38.16
CA GLY A 162 9.97 11.04 39.21
C GLY A 162 9.66 10.36 40.54
N ALA A 163 9.39 11.18 41.58
CA ALA A 163 9.18 10.67 42.96
C ALA A 163 7.88 9.89 43.11
N ASP A 164 6.85 10.28 42.36
CA ASP A 164 5.51 9.69 42.36
C ASP A 164 5.17 9.03 41.02
N GLY A 165 6.19 8.73 40.18
CA GLY A 165 6.02 8.14 38.86
C GLY A 165 5.24 9.06 37.89
N GLU A 166 5.29 10.38 38.10
CA GLU A 166 4.51 11.38 37.39
C GLU A 166 5.02 11.69 35.98
N LEU A 167 6.24 11.29 35.66
CA LEU A 167 6.85 11.49 34.36
C LEU A 167 6.82 10.17 33.56
N PRO A 168 6.66 10.22 32.21
CA PRO A 168 6.66 9.00 31.40
C PRO A 168 8.01 8.28 31.46
N PRO A 169 8.05 6.98 31.09
CA PRO A 169 9.27 6.17 31.08
C PRO A 169 10.40 6.70 30.22
N ASN A 170 10.06 7.38 29.11
CA ASN A 170 10.99 8.04 28.19
C ASN A 170 10.29 9.19 27.45
N ASN A 171 11.01 9.83 26.53
CA ASN A 171 10.53 10.98 25.76
C ASN A 171 9.93 10.64 24.41
N TRP A 172 9.53 9.38 24.15
CA TRP A 172 9.01 9.02 22.85
C TRP A 172 7.70 9.72 22.53
N GLU A 173 7.58 10.07 21.26
CA GLU A 173 6.38 10.68 20.70
C GLU A 173 5.60 9.66 19.84
N SER A 174 4.30 9.82 19.78
CA SER A 174 3.41 9.05 18.93
C SER A 174 3.59 9.45 17.47
N ILE A 175 3.49 8.48 16.57
CA ILE A 175 3.51 8.69 15.12
C ILE A 175 2.42 9.67 14.68
N PHE A 176 1.26 9.62 15.35
CA PHE A 176 0.14 10.54 15.09
C PHE A 176 0.25 11.88 15.82
N GLY A 177 1.34 12.08 16.59
CA GLY A 177 1.61 13.31 17.34
C GLY A 177 1.29 13.21 18.82
N GLY A 178 1.98 14.02 19.61
CA GLY A 178 1.90 14.03 21.07
C GLY A 178 2.66 12.88 21.73
N PRO A 179 2.57 12.72 23.08
CA PRO A 179 3.30 11.68 23.81
C PRO A 179 2.90 10.27 23.39
N ALA A 180 3.88 9.33 23.40
CA ALA A 180 3.64 7.91 23.15
C ALA A 180 3.28 7.11 24.41
N TRP A 181 3.15 7.75 25.55
CA TRP A 181 2.84 7.11 26.83
C TRP A 181 1.60 7.71 27.48
N THR A 182 0.71 6.85 27.95
CA THR A 182 -0.46 7.25 28.75
C THR A 182 -0.40 6.59 30.12
N ARG A 183 -0.57 7.40 31.19
CA ARG A 183 -0.61 6.90 32.56
C ARG A 183 -1.99 6.36 32.90
N LEU A 184 -2.03 5.17 33.47
CA LEU A 184 -3.27 4.59 33.97
C LEU A 184 -3.74 5.26 35.27
N THR A 185 -5.04 5.22 35.48
CA THR A 185 -5.63 5.32 36.80
C THR A 185 -6.04 3.91 37.22
N GLU A 186 -5.50 3.40 38.33
CA GLU A 186 -5.82 2.09 38.84
C GLU A 186 -7.29 2.02 39.30
N PRO A 187 -7.89 0.82 39.45
CA PRO A 187 -9.28 0.68 39.85
C PRO A 187 -9.64 1.31 41.21
N ASP A 188 -8.65 1.49 42.06
CA ASP A 188 -8.81 2.17 43.36
C ASP A 188 -8.69 3.70 43.29
N GLY A 189 -8.48 4.26 42.07
CA GLY A 189 -8.33 5.69 41.82
C GLY A 189 -6.89 6.22 41.97
N THR A 190 -5.91 5.36 42.30
CA THR A 190 -4.51 5.78 42.41
C THR A 190 -3.85 5.87 41.02
N PRO A 191 -2.83 6.75 40.87
CA PRO A 191 -2.03 6.77 39.64
C PRO A 191 -1.25 5.46 39.48
N GLY A 192 -1.41 4.83 38.31
CA GLY A 192 -0.79 3.55 37.98
C GLY A 192 0.43 3.68 37.07
N GLN A 193 0.77 2.57 36.44
CA GLN A 193 1.81 2.47 35.42
C GLN A 193 1.44 3.23 34.15
N TRP A 194 2.42 3.42 33.28
CA TRP A 194 2.26 3.98 31.95
C TRP A 194 2.24 2.83 30.94
N TYR A 195 1.36 2.90 29.93
CA TYR A 195 1.41 2.01 28.78
C TYR A 195 1.89 2.75 27.54
N LEU A 196 2.68 2.05 26.73
CA LEU A 196 3.16 2.54 25.43
C LEU A 196 2.06 2.46 24.36
N HIS A 197 1.99 3.48 23.53
CA HIS A 197 1.22 3.49 22.30
C HIS A 197 1.99 4.30 21.25
N LEU A 198 2.71 3.63 20.36
CA LEU A 198 3.46 4.33 19.30
C LEU A 198 2.53 5.03 18.31
N PHE A 199 1.28 4.60 18.24
CA PHE A 199 0.22 5.21 17.43
C PHE A 199 -0.80 5.92 18.33
N ASP A 200 -2.10 5.76 18.10
CA ASP A 200 -3.10 6.41 18.95
C ASP A 200 -3.11 5.83 20.36
N SER A 201 -3.56 6.64 21.34
CA SER A 201 -3.71 6.18 22.73
C SER A 201 -4.70 5.05 22.90
N SER A 202 -5.56 4.81 21.92
CA SER A 202 -6.44 3.64 21.83
C SER A 202 -5.76 2.40 21.24
N GLN A 203 -4.44 2.46 20.90
CA GLN A 203 -3.68 1.38 20.27
C GLN A 203 -2.47 0.97 21.15
N PRO A 204 -2.69 0.32 22.32
CA PRO A 204 -1.61 -0.09 23.22
C PRO A 204 -0.68 -1.11 22.57
N ASP A 205 0.63 -0.87 22.67
CA ASP A 205 1.69 -1.70 22.12
C ASP A 205 1.83 -3.01 22.90
N LEU A 206 1.89 -4.14 22.17
CA LEU A 206 2.16 -5.47 22.71
C LEU A 206 3.63 -5.64 23.11
N ASP A 207 3.91 -6.46 24.12
CA ASP A 207 5.28 -6.86 24.49
C ASP A 207 5.64 -8.19 23.82
N TRP A 208 6.32 -8.13 22.67
CA TRP A 208 6.71 -9.29 21.87
C TRP A 208 7.85 -10.11 22.49
N THR A 209 8.42 -9.68 23.61
CA THR A 209 9.31 -10.53 24.42
C THR A 209 8.53 -11.57 25.22
N ASN A 210 7.20 -11.37 25.32
CA ASN A 210 6.31 -12.30 26.02
C ASN A 210 5.94 -13.50 25.13
N PRO A 211 6.29 -14.73 25.50
CA PRO A 211 6.00 -15.93 24.70
C PRO A 211 4.50 -16.20 24.52
N TRP A 212 3.65 -15.70 25.44
CA TRP A 212 2.20 -15.81 25.30
C TRP A 212 1.70 -14.98 24.09
N VAL A 213 2.22 -13.78 23.88
CA VAL A 213 1.89 -12.93 22.73
C VAL A 213 2.29 -13.64 21.43
N ARG A 214 3.52 -14.18 21.38
CA ARG A 214 4.01 -14.94 20.22
C ARG A 214 3.08 -16.12 19.87
N GLU A 215 2.66 -16.88 20.88
CA GLU A 215 1.78 -18.05 20.65
C GLU A 215 0.38 -17.64 20.17
N ARG A 216 -0.20 -16.56 20.72
CA ARG A 216 -1.52 -16.07 20.24
C ARG A 216 -1.48 -15.65 18.78
N PHE A 217 -0.42 -14.97 18.34
CA PHE A 217 -0.29 -14.62 16.92
C PHE A 217 -0.08 -15.84 16.02
N ARG A 218 0.63 -16.87 16.47
CA ARG A 218 0.70 -18.15 15.72
C ARG A 218 -0.70 -18.79 15.55
N GLU A 219 -1.54 -18.73 16.56
CA GLU A 219 -2.92 -19.23 16.48
C GLU A 219 -3.77 -18.37 15.50
N ILE A 220 -3.63 -17.05 15.55
CA ILE A 220 -4.31 -16.13 14.64
C ILE A 220 -3.91 -16.40 13.19
N LEU A 221 -2.61 -16.54 12.90
CA LEU A 221 -2.14 -16.86 11.56
C LEU A 221 -2.75 -18.18 11.06
N ARG A 222 -2.73 -19.25 11.88
CA ARG A 222 -3.35 -20.52 11.50
C ARG A 222 -4.85 -20.40 11.29
N PHE A 223 -5.56 -19.63 12.12
CA PHE A 223 -7.00 -19.41 11.96
C PHE A 223 -7.39 -18.95 10.55
N TRP A 224 -6.62 -18.02 9.96
CA TRP A 224 -6.87 -17.51 8.63
C TRP A 224 -6.29 -18.42 7.54
N LEU A 225 -5.11 -19.01 7.73
CA LEU A 225 -4.51 -19.95 6.80
C LEU A 225 -5.36 -21.23 6.63
N ASP A 226 -5.95 -21.74 7.72
CA ASP A 226 -6.89 -22.88 7.71
C ASP A 226 -8.16 -22.57 6.90
N ARG A 227 -8.53 -21.29 6.78
CA ARG A 227 -9.62 -20.81 5.93
C ARG A 227 -9.20 -20.58 4.49
N GLY A 228 -7.95 -20.78 4.17
CA GLY A 228 -7.43 -20.72 2.81
C GLY A 228 -6.93 -19.34 2.36
N VAL A 229 -6.68 -18.40 3.28
CA VAL A 229 -5.99 -17.13 2.98
C VAL A 229 -4.64 -17.42 2.34
N ASP A 230 -4.31 -16.73 1.25
CA ASP A 230 -3.09 -16.95 0.46
C ASP A 230 -1.88 -16.20 1.01
N GLY A 231 -2.10 -15.20 1.84
CA GLY A 231 -1.00 -14.43 2.42
C GLY A 231 -1.44 -13.37 3.40
N PHE A 232 -0.44 -12.71 4.00
CA PHE A 232 -0.65 -11.60 4.91
C PHE A 232 0.23 -10.39 4.54
N ARG A 233 -0.35 -9.21 4.62
CA ARG A 233 0.41 -7.97 4.76
C ARG A 233 0.59 -7.71 6.24
N VAL A 234 1.83 -7.56 6.67
CA VAL A 234 2.18 -7.35 8.07
C VAL A 234 2.38 -5.87 8.33
N ASP A 235 1.45 -5.30 9.07
CA ASP A 235 1.44 -3.89 9.47
C ASP A 235 2.59 -3.60 10.45
N VAL A 236 3.24 -2.43 10.29
CA VAL A 236 4.36 -2.00 11.15
C VAL A 236 5.35 -3.15 11.41
N ALA A 237 5.72 -3.88 10.38
CA ALA A 237 6.54 -5.09 10.49
C ALA A 237 7.90 -4.87 11.19
N HIS A 238 8.36 -3.64 11.28
CA HIS A 238 9.62 -3.23 11.92
C HIS A 238 9.43 -2.77 13.37
N GLY A 239 8.18 -2.69 13.86
CA GLY A 239 7.85 -2.06 15.14
C GLY A 239 7.68 -2.99 16.34
N MET A 240 7.50 -4.29 16.14
CA MET A 240 7.11 -5.22 17.22
C MET A 240 8.09 -5.28 18.39
N VAL A 241 9.39 -5.21 18.14
CA VAL A 241 10.44 -5.31 19.16
C VAL A 241 11.03 -3.93 19.44
N LYS A 242 11.12 -3.57 20.72
CA LYS A 242 11.71 -2.30 21.17
C LYS A 242 13.11 -2.53 21.77
N ALA A 243 13.97 -1.52 21.67
CA ALA A 243 15.33 -1.58 22.25
C ALA A 243 15.28 -1.84 23.77
N PRO A 244 16.16 -2.71 24.30
CA PRO A 244 16.25 -2.95 25.73
C PRO A 244 16.48 -1.66 26.52
N GLY A 245 15.76 -1.50 27.63
CA GLY A 245 15.87 -0.33 28.50
C GLY A 245 15.13 0.92 28.00
N LEU A 246 14.52 0.87 26.82
CA LEU A 246 13.68 1.94 26.27
C LEU A 246 14.36 3.32 26.37
N PRO A 247 15.54 3.51 25.75
CA PRO A 247 16.32 4.76 25.89
C PRO A 247 15.55 5.95 25.33
N ASP A 248 15.80 7.13 25.88
CA ASP A 248 15.33 8.38 25.30
C ASP A 248 15.83 8.52 23.85
N TYR A 249 15.01 9.13 22.99
CA TYR A 249 15.33 9.31 21.57
C TYR A 249 14.87 10.69 21.08
N THR A 250 15.71 11.32 20.27
CA THR A 250 15.35 12.54 19.56
C THR A 250 15.57 12.27 18.07
N PRO A 251 14.50 12.30 17.25
CA PRO A 251 14.63 12.10 15.82
C PRO A 251 15.59 13.11 15.19
N PRO A 252 16.44 12.71 14.23
CA PRO A 252 17.18 13.65 13.40
C PRO A 252 16.24 14.60 12.65
N GLU A 253 16.72 15.80 12.36
CA GLU A 253 15.98 16.78 11.57
C GLU A 253 15.67 16.20 10.16
N GLY A 254 14.41 16.26 9.74
CA GLY A 254 13.95 15.73 8.45
C GLY A 254 13.59 14.25 8.44
N GLN A 255 13.77 13.50 9.53
CA GLN A 255 13.31 12.11 9.59
C GLN A 255 11.78 12.05 9.60
N GLY A 256 11.20 11.23 8.72
CA GLY A 256 9.76 10.96 8.67
C GLY A 256 9.24 10.29 9.95
N SER A 257 7.96 10.42 10.23
CA SER A 257 7.32 9.90 11.45
C SER A 257 7.46 8.37 11.60
N MET A 258 7.49 7.64 10.50
CA MET A 258 7.66 6.16 10.48
C MET A 258 9.13 5.72 10.43
N GLY A 259 10.08 6.65 10.43
CA GLY A 259 11.51 6.34 10.44
C GLY A 259 12.19 6.38 9.08
N GLY A 260 11.41 6.46 7.97
CA GLY A 260 11.93 6.70 6.62
C GLY A 260 12.07 8.21 6.38
N ALA A 261 13.04 8.65 5.63
CA ALA A 261 13.18 9.91 4.89
C ALA A 261 14.62 10.12 4.39
N GLY A 262 15.35 9.07 4.13
CA GLY A 262 16.66 9.16 3.50
C GLY A 262 16.62 8.60 2.08
N GLY A 263 17.15 9.34 1.11
CA GLY A 263 17.45 8.78 -0.19
C GLY A 263 18.50 7.67 -0.11
N VAL A 264 18.64 6.90 -1.17
CA VAL A 264 19.58 5.75 -1.29
C VAL A 264 21.04 6.14 -0.97
N ASP A 265 21.36 7.42 -1.03
CA ASP A 265 22.70 7.98 -0.88
C ASP A 265 23.00 8.57 0.51
N ASP A 266 22.01 8.65 1.41
CA ASP A 266 22.19 9.27 2.71
C ASP A 266 22.91 8.36 3.71
N GLN A 267 23.76 8.96 4.56
CA GLN A 267 24.35 8.23 5.69
C GLN A 267 23.20 7.79 6.62
N PRO A 268 23.05 6.48 6.85
CA PRO A 268 21.92 6.00 7.64
C PRO A 268 22.00 6.55 9.07
N ALA A 269 20.96 7.24 9.49
CA ALA A 269 20.76 7.54 10.90
C ALA A 269 20.52 6.22 11.66
N PRO A 270 20.94 6.10 12.92
CA PRO A 270 20.56 4.95 13.74
C PRO A 270 19.02 4.83 13.75
N PRO A 271 18.49 3.62 13.58
CA PRO A 271 17.05 3.43 13.64
C PRO A 271 16.51 3.88 15.01
N PRO A 272 15.28 4.39 15.06
CA PRO A 272 14.63 4.70 16.33
C PRO A 272 14.63 3.48 17.26
N PRO A 273 14.78 3.64 18.58
CA PRO A 273 14.84 2.52 19.51
C PRO A 273 13.54 1.70 19.60
N TYR A 274 12.48 2.19 18.97
CA TYR A 274 11.19 1.51 18.87
C TYR A 274 10.96 0.82 17.52
N PHE A 275 11.90 0.95 16.56
CA PHE A 275 11.81 0.31 15.24
C PHE A 275 13.07 -0.48 14.89
N ALA A 276 12.94 -1.41 13.96
CA ALA A 276 14.02 -2.17 13.31
C ALA A 276 15.02 -2.84 14.28
N GLN A 277 14.53 -3.35 15.40
CA GLN A 277 15.37 -4.10 16.34
C GLN A 277 15.57 -5.54 15.89
N GLU A 278 16.79 -6.09 16.07
CA GLU A 278 17.18 -7.43 15.62
C GLU A 278 16.25 -8.57 16.10
N GLY A 279 15.62 -8.42 17.26
CA GLY A 279 14.70 -9.43 17.80
C GLY A 279 13.46 -9.70 16.94
N VAL A 280 13.12 -8.80 16.00
CA VAL A 280 11.95 -8.99 15.13
C VAL A 280 12.15 -10.14 14.14
N HIS A 281 13.38 -10.37 13.69
CA HIS A 281 13.71 -11.40 12.72
C HIS A 281 13.47 -12.83 13.23
N GLU A 282 13.61 -13.05 14.55
CA GLU A 282 13.27 -14.34 15.17
C GLU A 282 11.77 -14.64 15.04
N ILE A 283 10.92 -13.63 15.23
CA ILE A 283 9.47 -13.75 15.09
C ILE A 283 9.11 -14.13 13.66
N TYR A 284 9.72 -13.51 12.66
CA TYR A 284 9.42 -13.81 11.26
C TYR A 284 9.90 -15.19 10.82
N ARG A 285 11.01 -15.68 11.34
CA ARG A 285 11.42 -17.07 11.12
C ARG A 285 10.42 -18.07 11.70
N GLU A 286 9.89 -17.82 12.92
CA GLU A 286 8.82 -18.63 13.49
C GLU A 286 7.53 -18.61 12.65
N TRP A 287 7.18 -17.44 12.09
CA TRP A 287 6.02 -17.32 11.22
C TRP A 287 6.27 -18.01 9.88
N ARG A 288 7.47 -17.88 9.31
CA ARG A 288 7.83 -18.55 8.07
C ARG A 288 7.68 -20.07 8.16
N GLU A 289 8.07 -20.70 9.27
CA GLU A 289 7.85 -22.12 9.49
C GLU A 289 6.35 -22.50 9.45
N ILE A 290 5.47 -21.62 9.93
CA ILE A 290 4.03 -21.83 9.84
C ILE A 290 3.59 -21.78 8.37
N PHE A 291 3.98 -20.76 7.64
CA PHE A 291 3.60 -20.57 6.23
C PHE A 291 4.09 -21.73 5.36
N ASP A 292 5.31 -22.18 5.54
CA ASP A 292 5.91 -23.31 4.82
C ASP A 292 5.22 -24.66 5.14
N SER A 293 4.45 -24.74 6.23
CA SER A 293 3.66 -25.92 6.58
C SER A 293 2.35 -26.05 5.80
N TYR A 294 1.93 -25.02 5.06
CA TYR A 294 0.71 -25.02 4.26
C TYR A 294 1.03 -25.22 2.78
N GLU A 295 0.15 -25.94 2.07
CA GLU A 295 0.25 -26.09 0.62
C GLU A 295 -0.13 -24.79 -0.11
N GLY A 296 0.46 -24.54 -1.29
CA GLY A 296 0.08 -23.46 -2.20
C GLY A 296 0.82 -22.16 -2.01
N ASP A 297 2.05 -22.19 -1.50
CA ASP A 297 2.99 -21.05 -1.40
C ASP A 297 2.35 -19.81 -0.75
N ARG A 298 2.04 -19.92 0.53
CA ARG A 298 1.52 -18.81 1.32
C ARG A 298 2.56 -17.72 1.46
N ALA A 299 2.19 -16.44 1.33
CA ALA A 299 3.14 -15.34 1.30
C ALA A 299 2.95 -14.33 2.43
N MET A 300 4.02 -13.68 2.83
CA MET A 300 4.03 -12.52 3.73
C MET A 300 4.68 -11.34 3.03
N VAL A 301 4.07 -10.15 3.14
CA VAL A 301 4.68 -8.89 2.72
C VAL A 301 4.83 -7.96 3.93
N ALA A 302 6.05 -7.44 4.11
CA ALA A 302 6.34 -6.48 5.17
C ALA A 302 5.94 -5.06 4.77
N GLU A 303 5.17 -4.41 5.62
CA GLU A 303 5.16 -2.95 5.68
C GLU A 303 6.24 -2.53 6.68
N ALA A 304 7.39 -2.12 6.15
CA ALA A 304 8.56 -1.78 6.95
C ALA A 304 9.27 -0.53 6.40
N TRP A 305 9.22 0.53 7.16
CA TRP A 305 9.93 1.78 6.88
C TRP A 305 11.34 1.69 7.46
N VAL A 306 12.24 1.02 6.73
CA VAL A 306 13.58 0.70 7.19
C VAL A 306 14.62 1.23 6.22
N GLU A 307 15.54 2.00 6.74
CA GLU A 307 16.68 2.54 6.01
C GLU A 307 18.01 2.14 6.65
N PRO A 308 19.07 2.05 5.86
CA PRO A 308 19.08 2.15 4.39
C PRO A 308 18.38 0.94 3.74
N LEU A 309 18.05 1.05 2.46
CA LEU A 309 17.37 -0.02 1.69
C LEU A 309 18.06 -1.39 1.86
N ALA A 310 19.38 -1.42 2.01
CA ALA A 310 20.15 -2.65 2.28
C ALA A 310 19.71 -3.36 3.59
N LYS A 311 19.21 -2.63 4.57
CA LYS A 311 18.67 -3.19 5.80
C LYS A 311 17.29 -3.83 5.58
N LEU A 312 16.48 -3.30 4.68
CA LEU A 312 15.17 -3.87 4.36
C LEU A 312 15.29 -5.30 3.79
N ALA A 313 16.42 -5.64 3.14
CA ALA A 313 16.69 -6.99 2.68
C ALA A 313 16.72 -8.02 3.83
N ASP A 314 17.01 -7.60 5.06
CA ASP A 314 17.02 -8.49 6.21
C ASP A 314 15.62 -9.08 6.49
N TRP A 315 14.54 -8.38 6.14
CA TRP A 315 13.15 -8.86 6.30
C TRP A 315 12.76 -9.92 5.28
N VAL A 316 13.45 -10.01 4.14
CA VAL A 316 13.11 -10.91 3.04
C VAL A 316 14.18 -11.96 2.77
N ARG A 317 14.96 -12.32 3.80
CA ARG A 317 15.84 -13.49 3.75
C ARG A 317 15.01 -14.75 3.46
N PRO A 318 15.62 -15.81 2.91
CA PRO A 318 14.90 -17.03 2.51
C PRO A 318 14.09 -17.71 3.61
N ASP A 319 14.45 -17.48 4.87
CA ASP A 319 13.80 -18.04 6.08
C ASP A 319 12.91 -17.02 6.81
N GLU A 320 12.66 -15.84 6.21
CA GLU A 320 11.82 -14.79 6.78
C GLU A 320 10.63 -14.47 5.86
N MET A 321 10.30 -13.18 5.65
CA MET A 321 9.18 -12.80 4.79
C MET A 321 9.49 -13.01 3.30
N HIS A 322 8.47 -12.98 2.47
CA HIS A 322 8.58 -13.22 1.03
C HIS A 322 8.80 -11.92 0.25
N GLN A 323 8.18 -10.84 0.73
CA GLN A 323 8.20 -9.51 0.09
C GLN A 323 8.32 -8.43 1.16
N ALA A 324 8.83 -7.27 0.78
CA ALA A 324 8.77 -6.04 1.56
C ALA A 324 8.50 -4.88 0.60
N PHE A 325 7.59 -3.98 0.96
CA PHE A 325 7.30 -2.79 0.15
C PHE A 325 8.55 -1.94 -0.04
N ASN A 326 8.84 -1.58 -1.28
CA ASN A 326 9.94 -0.69 -1.62
C ASN A 326 9.51 0.78 -1.47
N PHE A 327 9.51 1.27 -0.25
CA PHE A 327 9.13 2.65 0.02
C PHE A 327 10.17 3.66 -0.47
N SER A 328 11.44 3.26 -0.60
CA SER A 328 12.45 4.11 -1.25
C SER A 328 12.07 4.44 -2.70
N TYR A 329 11.45 3.49 -3.45
CA TYR A 329 10.91 3.76 -4.78
C TYR A 329 9.68 4.67 -4.73
N LEU A 330 8.76 4.42 -3.79
CA LEU A 330 7.55 5.24 -3.59
C LEU A 330 7.90 6.71 -3.31
N GLU A 331 8.92 6.96 -2.49
CA GLU A 331 9.34 8.31 -2.09
C GLU A 331 10.25 9.00 -3.10
N THR A 332 10.80 8.23 -4.07
CA THR A 332 11.70 8.81 -5.09
C THR A 332 10.96 9.87 -5.91
N PRO A 333 11.51 11.08 -6.03
CA PRO A 333 10.92 12.13 -6.85
C PRO A 333 10.89 11.76 -8.33
N TRP A 334 10.09 12.48 -9.14
CA TRP A 334 10.05 12.33 -10.59
C TRP A 334 11.31 12.92 -11.24
N ASP A 335 12.42 12.23 -11.03
CA ASP A 335 13.78 12.59 -11.48
C ASP A 335 14.48 11.33 -12.02
N ALA A 336 14.98 11.40 -13.26
CA ALA A 336 15.53 10.23 -13.95
C ALA A 336 16.76 9.64 -13.24
N ALA A 337 17.65 10.50 -12.74
CA ALA A 337 18.85 10.06 -12.05
C ALA A 337 18.52 9.41 -10.69
N ALA A 338 17.58 10.00 -9.95
CA ALA A 338 17.13 9.44 -8.67
C ALA A 338 16.42 8.09 -8.87
N LEU A 339 15.45 8.01 -9.80
CA LEU A 339 14.75 6.76 -10.10
C LEU A 339 15.71 5.66 -10.56
N ARG A 340 16.67 5.99 -11.44
CA ARG A 340 17.68 5.02 -11.89
C ARG A 340 18.49 4.47 -10.72
N ARG A 341 19.00 5.34 -9.84
CA ARG A 341 19.75 4.91 -8.65
C ARG A 341 18.91 4.01 -7.75
N THR A 342 17.65 4.40 -7.49
CA THR A 342 16.75 3.63 -6.63
C THR A 342 16.41 2.26 -7.23
N ILE A 343 16.17 2.20 -8.56
CA ILE A 343 15.92 0.93 -9.26
C ILE A 343 17.14 0.02 -9.16
N ASP A 344 18.34 0.53 -9.47
CA ASP A 344 19.59 -0.24 -9.38
C ASP A 344 19.85 -0.78 -7.98
N ALA A 345 19.74 0.10 -6.97
CA ALA A 345 19.92 -0.26 -5.57
C ALA A 345 18.91 -1.32 -5.12
N SER A 346 17.66 -1.18 -5.53
CA SER A 346 16.58 -2.12 -5.18
C SER A 346 16.81 -3.49 -5.78
N LEU A 347 17.08 -3.56 -7.08
CA LEU A 347 17.33 -4.83 -7.77
C LEU A 347 18.58 -5.53 -7.19
N ALA A 348 19.66 -4.79 -6.94
CA ALA A 348 20.87 -5.33 -6.34
C ALA A 348 20.63 -5.83 -4.92
N THR A 349 19.96 -5.05 -4.09
CA THR A 349 19.69 -5.36 -2.68
C THR A 349 18.83 -6.63 -2.54
N PHE A 350 17.66 -6.66 -3.16
CA PHE A 350 16.75 -7.78 -3.01
C PHE A 350 17.26 -9.05 -3.68
N SER A 351 17.91 -8.95 -4.85
CA SER A 351 18.53 -10.12 -5.49
C SER A 351 19.67 -10.72 -4.66
N SER A 352 20.35 -9.93 -3.84
CA SER A 352 21.45 -10.42 -2.97
C SER A 352 20.97 -11.46 -1.94
N VAL A 353 19.70 -11.43 -1.56
CA VAL A 353 19.04 -12.39 -0.66
C VAL A 353 18.07 -13.32 -1.41
N GLY A 354 18.00 -13.24 -2.73
CA GLY A 354 17.12 -14.07 -3.57
C GLY A 354 15.65 -13.67 -3.55
N ALA A 355 15.31 -12.50 -3.01
CA ALA A 355 13.96 -11.95 -3.01
C ALA A 355 13.67 -11.12 -4.27
N PRO A 356 12.40 -10.96 -4.70
CA PRO A 356 12.02 -9.97 -5.72
C PRO A 356 11.97 -8.58 -5.12
N SER A 357 12.20 -7.56 -5.95
CA SER A 357 11.75 -6.21 -5.61
C SER A 357 10.23 -6.15 -5.62
N THR A 358 9.64 -5.38 -4.70
CA THR A 358 8.19 -5.20 -4.56
C THR A 358 7.85 -3.73 -4.74
N TRP A 359 7.41 -3.39 -5.95
CA TRP A 359 7.21 -2.01 -6.38
C TRP A 359 5.85 -1.48 -5.93
N VAL A 360 5.81 -0.22 -5.51
CA VAL A 360 4.59 0.46 -5.06
C VAL A 360 4.71 1.96 -5.32
N LEU A 361 3.62 2.60 -5.76
CA LEU A 361 3.53 4.05 -5.97
C LEU A 361 2.55 4.73 -5.03
N SER A 362 1.52 4.03 -4.55
CA SER A 362 0.53 4.56 -3.61
C SER A 362 -0.01 3.45 -2.70
N ASN A 363 -0.53 3.87 -1.56
CA ASN A 363 -1.33 3.07 -0.64
C ASN A 363 -2.30 3.99 0.12
N HIS A 364 -3.01 3.48 1.11
CA HIS A 364 -3.97 4.22 1.93
C HIS A 364 -3.34 5.14 3.00
N ASP A 365 -2.00 5.23 3.05
CA ASP A 365 -1.25 6.01 4.04
C ASP A 365 -0.43 7.16 3.44
N VAL A 366 -0.43 7.28 2.11
CA VAL A 366 0.32 8.33 1.42
C VAL A 366 -0.57 9.08 0.43
N VAL A 367 -0.23 10.34 0.17
CA VAL A 367 -0.84 11.13 -0.90
C VAL A 367 -0.76 10.37 -2.22
N ARG A 368 -1.88 10.23 -2.94
CA ARG A 368 -1.95 9.51 -4.22
C ARG A 368 -0.88 10.03 -5.19
N HIS A 369 -0.20 9.13 -5.88
CA HIS A 369 0.89 9.51 -6.78
C HIS A 369 0.44 10.43 -7.93
N ALA A 370 -0.84 10.34 -8.36
CA ALA A 370 -1.42 11.28 -9.31
C ALA A 370 -1.44 12.74 -8.81
N SER A 371 -1.28 12.96 -7.51
CA SER A 371 -1.10 14.29 -6.93
C SER A 371 0.33 14.52 -6.45
N ARG A 372 0.94 13.52 -5.80
CA ARG A 372 2.27 13.62 -5.19
C ARG A 372 3.36 13.96 -6.21
N LEU A 373 3.29 13.41 -7.43
CA LEU A 373 4.29 13.65 -8.48
C LEU A 373 4.21 15.06 -9.12
N ALA A 374 3.24 15.89 -8.73
CA ALA A 374 3.05 17.24 -9.23
C ALA A 374 2.79 18.27 -8.12
N LEU A 375 3.35 18.02 -6.92
CA LEU A 375 3.29 18.98 -5.83
C LEU A 375 4.21 20.18 -6.11
N SER A 376 3.77 21.37 -5.71
CA SER A 376 4.55 22.61 -5.81
C SER A 376 5.66 22.72 -4.77
N GLY A 377 5.75 21.79 -3.82
CA GLY A 377 6.72 21.79 -2.73
C GLY A 377 6.73 20.46 -1.97
N GLU A 378 7.53 20.36 -0.94
CA GLU A 378 7.64 19.17 -0.10
C GLU A 378 6.38 18.95 0.75
N ASN A 379 5.96 17.71 0.86
CA ASN A 379 4.88 17.26 1.73
C ASN A 379 5.32 15.96 2.43
N PRO A 380 5.96 16.06 3.61
CA PRO A 380 6.44 14.88 4.33
C PRO A 380 5.31 13.88 4.60
N GLN A 381 5.66 12.60 4.66
CA GLN A 381 4.71 11.53 4.96
C GLN A 381 3.93 11.83 6.24
N GLY A 382 2.62 11.58 6.21
CA GLY A 382 1.70 11.78 7.33
C GLY A 382 1.26 13.24 7.54
N VAL A 383 1.76 14.20 6.74
CA VAL A 383 1.25 15.59 6.79
C VAL A 383 -0.11 15.69 6.09
N GLY A 384 -0.24 15.06 4.92
CA GLY A 384 -1.44 15.14 4.09
C GLY A 384 -1.60 16.50 3.42
N ILE A 385 -2.67 16.65 2.63
CA ILE A 385 -2.98 17.90 1.93
C ILE A 385 -4.44 18.26 2.20
N GLY A 386 -4.70 19.55 2.40
CA GLY A 386 -6.04 20.06 2.65
C GLY A 386 -6.21 21.51 2.24
N PRO A 387 -7.37 22.11 2.51
CA PRO A 387 -7.74 23.43 2.00
C PRO A 387 -6.79 24.57 2.37
N LEU A 388 -6.04 24.45 3.48
CA LEU A 388 -5.11 25.49 3.96
C LEU A 388 -3.64 25.11 3.73
N SER A 389 -3.36 24.00 3.02
CA SER A 389 -1.99 23.61 2.69
C SER A 389 -1.31 24.67 1.81
N THR A 390 -0.03 24.89 2.05
CA THR A 390 0.80 25.80 1.24
C THR A 390 1.25 25.16 -0.06
N VAL A 391 1.31 23.83 -0.12
CA VAL A 391 1.57 23.08 -1.33
C VAL A 391 0.29 22.94 -2.16
N THR A 392 0.44 23.03 -3.47
CA THR A 392 -0.64 22.87 -4.44
C THR A 392 -0.35 21.72 -5.40
N VAL A 393 -1.39 21.15 -5.99
CA VAL A 393 -1.32 20.08 -6.98
C VAL A 393 -1.62 20.63 -8.36
N ASP A 394 -0.78 20.35 -9.35
CA ASP A 394 -1.12 20.47 -10.77
C ASP A 394 -1.74 19.13 -11.22
N GLU A 395 -3.07 19.05 -11.26
CA GLU A 395 -3.79 17.80 -11.56
C GLU A 395 -3.49 17.24 -12.96
N GLU A 396 -3.34 18.11 -13.98
CA GLU A 396 -3.04 17.65 -15.34
C GLU A 396 -1.62 17.09 -15.44
N LEU A 397 -0.66 17.78 -14.86
CA LEU A 397 0.73 17.32 -14.76
C LEU A 397 0.81 16.04 -13.93
N GLY A 398 0.10 16.00 -12.82
CA GLY A 398 0.04 14.85 -11.91
C GLY A 398 -0.47 13.60 -12.61
N LEU A 399 -1.57 13.70 -13.33
CA LEU A 399 -2.13 12.57 -14.08
C LEU A 399 -1.16 12.10 -15.19
N ARG A 400 -0.52 13.02 -15.92
CA ARG A 400 0.48 12.64 -16.94
C ARG A 400 1.65 11.87 -16.33
N ARG A 401 2.22 12.39 -15.24
CA ARG A 401 3.33 11.75 -14.53
C ARG A 401 2.93 10.42 -13.90
N ALA A 402 1.73 10.35 -13.31
CA ALA A 402 1.22 9.11 -12.74
C ALA A 402 1.12 7.99 -13.79
N ARG A 403 0.53 8.27 -14.95
CA ARG A 403 0.45 7.33 -16.07
C ARG A 403 1.83 6.86 -16.53
N ALA A 404 2.78 7.79 -16.66
CA ALA A 404 4.15 7.48 -17.05
C ALA A 404 4.88 6.67 -15.98
N ALA A 405 4.74 7.02 -14.70
CA ALA A 405 5.33 6.31 -13.57
C ALA A 405 4.78 4.88 -13.43
N SER A 406 3.47 4.71 -13.61
CA SER A 406 2.83 3.39 -13.56
C SER A 406 3.29 2.50 -14.71
N ALA A 407 3.37 3.04 -15.93
CA ALA A 407 3.90 2.29 -17.07
C ALA A 407 5.39 1.94 -16.87
N LEU A 408 6.19 2.84 -16.26
CA LEU A 408 7.58 2.54 -15.90
C LEU A 408 7.65 1.43 -14.85
N MET A 409 6.91 1.56 -13.75
CA MET A 409 6.89 0.58 -12.64
C MET A 409 6.47 -0.81 -13.11
N LEU A 410 5.41 -0.90 -13.92
CA LEU A 410 4.90 -2.18 -14.43
C LEU A 410 5.83 -2.84 -15.45
N ALA A 411 6.83 -2.14 -15.99
CA ALA A 411 7.87 -2.74 -16.81
C ALA A 411 9.04 -3.33 -16.00
N LEU A 412 9.16 -3.02 -14.72
CA LEU A 412 10.26 -3.47 -13.88
C LEU A 412 10.13 -4.95 -13.47
N PRO A 413 11.25 -5.68 -13.31
CA PRO A 413 11.25 -7.03 -12.74
C PRO A 413 10.77 -7.07 -11.28
N GLY A 414 10.13 -8.16 -10.87
CA GLY A 414 9.61 -8.35 -9.51
C GLY A 414 8.08 -8.28 -9.44
N SER A 415 7.54 -8.02 -8.26
CA SER A 415 6.12 -7.84 -8.01
C SER A 415 5.72 -6.37 -7.95
N ALA A 416 4.43 -6.07 -8.07
CA ALA A 416 3.91 -4.71 -7.96
C ALA A 416 2.61 -4.68 -7.16
N TYR A 417 2.39 -3.59 -6.43
CA TYR A 417 1.15 -3.30 -5.74
C TYR A 417 0.48 -2.08 -6.34
N ILE A 418 -0.82 -2.16 -6.52
CA ILE A 418 -1.68 -1.11 -7.05
C ILE A 418 -2.71 -0.77 -5.98
N TYR A 419 -2.80 0.49 -5.58
CA TYR A 419 -3.84 0.95 -4.65
C TYR A 419 -5.13 1.27 -5.42
N GLN A 420 -6.29 0.90 -4.85
CA GLN A 420 -7.58 1.19 -5.47
C GLN A 420 -7.70 2.64 -5.96
N GLY A 421 -8.15 2.79 -7.21
CA GLY A 421 -8.29 4.07 -7.89
C GLY A 421 -7.03 4.57 -8.62
N GLU A 422 -5.87 3.91 -8.46
CA GLU A 422 -4.71 4.22 -9.30
C GLU A 422 -5.00 3.96 -10.78
N GLU A 423 -5.66 2.84 -11.06
CA GLU A 423 -6.06 2.45 -12.41
C GLU A 423 -7.05 3.43 -13.05
N LEU A 424 -7.70 4.25 -12.24
CA LEU A 424 -8.60 5.32 -12.68
C LEU A 424 -7.90 6.69 -12.75
N GLY A 425 -6.63 6.77 -12.35
CA GLY A 425 -5.91 8.05 -12.27
C GLY A 425 -6.44 9.00 -11.19
N LEU A 426 -7.08 8.47 -10.15
CA LEU A 426 -7.67 9.29 -9.09
C LEU A 426 -6.63 10.17 -8.39
N PRO A 427 -6.86 11.48 -8.31
CA PRO A 427 -6.04 12.38 -7.50
C PRO A 427 -6.38 12.27 -6.01
N GLU A 428 -5.55 12.90 -5.18
CA GLU A 428 -5.87 13.19 -3.78
C GLU A 428 -7.05 14.16 -3.69
N ASP A 429 -8.01 13.92 -2.78
CA ASP A 429 -8.98 14.96 -2.47
C ASP A 429 -8.38 15.97 -1.50
N THR A 430 -7.90 17.08 -2.06
CA THR A 430 -7.32 18.20 -1.31
C THR A 430 -8.38 19.17 -0.77
N ARG A 431 -9.66 18.97 -1.12
CA ARG A 431 -10.80 19.85 -0.79
C ARG A 431 -11.66 19.28 0.33
N LEU A 432 -11.33 18.09 0.82
CA LEU A 432 -12.09 17.40 1.87
C LEU A 432 -12.29 18.35 3.07
N PRO A 433 -13.53 18.64 3.48
CA PRO A 433 -13.82 19.56 4.57
C PRO A 433 -13.37 18.98 5.92
N ASP A 434 -12.95 19.88 6.83
CA ASP A 434 -12.39 19.49 8.12
C ASP A 434 -13.38 18.68 8.98
N GLU A 435 -14.66 18.97 8.89
CA GLU A 435 -15.74 18.26 9.60
C GLU A 435 -15.96 16.82 9.13
N ALA A 436 -15.52 16.47 7.93
CA ALA A 436 -15.61 15.11 7.39
C ALA A 436 -14.40 14.23 7.75
N ARG A 437 -13.30 14.85 8.25
CA ARG A 437 -12.06 14.15 8.52
C ARG A 437 -12.17 13.19 9.70
N GLN A 438 -11.60 12.00 9.56
CA GLN A 438 -11.62 10.94 10.56
C GLN A 438 -10.23 10.46 10.97
N ASP A 439 -9.17 10.88 10.26
CA ASP A 439 -7.80 10.47 10.58
C ASP A 439 -7.36 10.91 11.98
N PRO A 440 -6.87 10.00 12.85
CA PRO A 440 -6.35 10.35 14.17
C PRO A 440 -5.27 11.43 14.13
N THR A 441 -4.43 11.48 13.09
CA THR A 441 -3.40 12.51 12.92
C THR A 441 -4.01 13.92 12.90
N PHE A 442 -5.11 14.12 12.16
CA PHE A 442 -5.79 15.40 12.09
C PHE A 442 -6.28 15.86 13.48
N HIS A 443 -6.92 14.94 14.20
CA HIS A 443 -7.47 15.25 15.52
C HIS A 443 -6.40 15.46 16.58
N ARG A 444 -5.34 14.64 16.60
CA ARG A 444 -4.25 14.73 17.58
C ARG A 444 -3.36 15.95 17.37
N THR A 445 -3.24 16.45 16.16
CA THR A 445 -2.49 17.66 15.83
C THR A 445 -3.37 18.91 15.77
N ALA A 446 -4.63 18.82 16.19
CA ALA A 446 -5.60 19.92 16.16
C ALA A 446 -5.69 20.60 14.77
N GLY A 447 -5.59 19.83 13.71
CA GLY A 447 -5.68 20.28 12.32
C GLY A 447 -4.38 20.82 11.72
N GLU A 448 -3.24 20.75 12.43
CA GLU A 448 -1.94 21.13 11.86
C GLU A 448 -1.48 20.19 10.75
N ARG A 449 -1.87 18.91 10.84
CA ARG A 449 -1.62 17.86 9.83
C ARG A 449 -2.96 17.31 9.33
N TYR A 450 -3.14 17.28 8.02
CA TYR A 450 -4.40 16.81 7.41
C TYR A 450 -4.55 15.29 7.41
N GLY A 451 -3.45 14.56 7.55
CA GLY A 451 -3.48 13.10 7.57
C GLY A 451 -3.81 12.47 6.23
N ARG A 452 -4.50 11.33 6.25
CA ARG A 452 -4.61 10.40 5.12
C ARG A 452 -6.00 10.34 4.46
N ASP A 453 -7.00 11.07 4.97
CA ASP A 453 -8.38 10.95 4.50
C ASP A 453 -8.54 11.27 3.01
N GLY A 454 -7.74 12.19 2.47
CA GLY A 454 -7.81 12.58 1.06
C GLY A 454 -7.52 11.46 0.06
N CYS A 455 -6.67 10.47 0.42
CA CYS A 455 -6.43 9.29 -0.41
C CYS A 455 -7.45 8.16 -0.19
N ARG A 456 -8.31 8.27 0.84
CA ARG A 456 -9.24 7.23 1.30
C ARG A 456 -10.68 7.42 0.83
N VAL A 457 -10.98 8.51 0.09
CA VAL A 457 -12.30 8.78 -0.46
C VAL A 457 -12.79 7.60 -1.31
N PRO A 458 -14.07 7.19 -1.19
CA PRO A 458 -14.63 6.07 -1.95
C PRO A 458 -14.44 6.20 -3.45
N ILE A 459 -14.07 5.08 -4.10
CA ILE A 459 -13.79 5.07 -5.54
C ILE A 459 -15.08 5.15 -6.37
N PRO A 460 -15.05 5.82 -7.56
CA PRO A 460 -16.21 5.93 -8.44
C PRO A 460 -16.29 4.71 -9.40
N TRP A 461 -17.45 4.07 -9.45
CA TRP A 461 -17.73 2.93 -10.32
C TRP A 461 -18.54 3.30 -11.56
N GLU A 462 -19.58 4.12 -11.39
CA GLU A 462 -20.59 4.40 -12.41
C GLU A 462 -20.90 5.90 -12.48
N ALA A 463 -20.57 6.54 -13.59
CA ALA A 463 -20.84 7.96 -13.81
C ALA A 463 -22.33 8.29 -13.74
N GLY A 464 -22.66 9.44 -13.18
CA GLY A 464 -24.05 9.92 -13.04
C GLY A 464 -24.93 9.14 -12.07
N LYS A 465 -24.37 8.18 -11.33
CA LYS A 465 -25.08 7.49 -10.24
C LYS A 465 -24.87 8.21 -8.90
N PRO A 466 -25.79 8.02 -7.93
CA PRO A 466 -25.53 8.40 -6.55
C PRO A 466 -24.21 7.80 -6.07
N SER A 467 -23.42 8.57 -5.30
CA SER A 467 -22.10 8.17 -4.82
C SER A 467 -21.23 7.53 -5.92
N TYR A 468 -21.44 7.91 -7.19
CA TYR A 468 -20.79 7.31 -8.38
C TYR A 468 -20.87 5.78 -8.40
N GLY A 469 -21.95 5.18 -7.92
CA GLY A 469 -22.14 3.73 -7.87
C GLY A 469 -21.27 3.00 -6.84
N PHE A 470 -20.64 3.74 -5.92
CA PHE A 470 -20.01 3.16 -4.73
C PHE A 470 -21.07 2.54 -3.81
N SER A 471 -22.18 3.24 -3.61
CA SER A 471 -23.39 2.82 -2.86
C SER A 471 -24.62 2.90 -3.75
N GLU A 472 -25.71 2.19 -3.39
CA GLU A 472 -27.00 2.36 -4.04
C GLU A 472 -27.68 3.72 -3.72
N GLY A 473 -27.26 4.35 -2.61
CA GLY A 473 -27.74 5.66 -2.15
C GLY A 473 -26.71 6.78 -2.29
N ASP A 474 -27.05 7.95 -1.75
CA ASP A 474 -26.15 9.11 -1.69
C ASP A 474 -25.17 9.04 -0.49
N ALA A 475 -25.24 7.99 0.32
CA ALA A 475 -24.42 7.86 1.51
C ALA A 475 -22.96 7.54 1.13
N SER A 476 -22.03 8.22 1.80
CA SER A 476 -20.59 7.98 1.70
C SER A 476 -19.93 8.47 2.98
N TRP A 477 -19.08 7.65 3.59
CA TRP A 477 -18.41 7.99 4.86
C TRP A 477 -17.42 9.16 4.74
N LEU A 478 -16.83 9.34 3.54
CA LEU A 478 -16.14 10.56 3.12
C LEU A 478 -16.82 11.09 1.86
N PRO A 479 -17.10 12.40 1.77
CA PRO A 479 -17.71 12.97 0.59
C PRO A 479 -16.80 12.82 -0.63
N GLN A 480 -17.40 12.42 -1.75
CA GLN A 480 -16.69 12.33 -3.03
C GLN A 480 -16.76 13.68 -3.74
N PRO A 481 -15.68 14.13 -4.42
CA PRO A 481 -15.69 15.34 -5.22
C PRO A 481 -16.72 15.30 -6.36
N ASP A 482 -17.44 16.40 -6.60
CA ASP A 482 -18.52 16.51 -7.59
C ASP A 482 -18.07 16.31 -9.05
N ASP A 483 -16.77 16.36 -9.32
CA ASP A 483 -16.17 16.26 -10.65
C ASP A 483 -15.57 14.87 -10.96
N TRP A 484 -15.89 13.86 -10.16
CA TRP A 484 -15.33 12.50 -10.31
C TRP A 484 -16.05 11.62 -11.34
N ASP A 485 -17.13 12.11 -12.01
CA ASP A 485 -17.76 11.39 -13.13
C ASP A 485 -16.73 10.95 -14.19
N ARG A 486 -15.71 11.77 -14.47
CA ARG A 486 -14.66 11.49 -15.45
C ARG A 486 -13.74 10.35 -15.07
N PHE A 487 -13.66 10.03 -13.79
CA PHE A 487 -12.85 8.94 -13.24
C PHE A 487 -13.69 7.70 -12.92
N ALA A 488 -15.00 7.73 -13.16
CA ALA A 488 -15.85 6.58 -12.94
C ALA A 488 -15.40 5.42 -13.84
N ARG A 489 -15.35 4.22 -13.28
CA ARG A 489 -14.80 3.05 -13.97
C ARG A 489 -15.50 2.76 -15.30
N ASP A 490 -16.83 2.90 -15.37
CA ASP A 490 -17.59 2.68 -16.60
C ASP A 490 -17.27 3.73 -17.68
N ALA A 491 -17.05 4.99 -17.30
CA ALA A 491 -16.60 6.04 -18.20
C ALA A 491 -15.18 5.76 -18.73
N GLU A 492 -14.26 5.38 -17.85
CA GLU A 492 -12.89 4.99 -18.18
C GLU A 492 -12.86 3.73 -19.08
N GLN A 493 -13.71 2.75 -18.82
CA GLN A 493 -13.80 1.52 -19.62
C GLN A 493 -14.29 1.79 -21.05
N ALA A 494 -15.09 2.82 -21.24
CA ALA A 494 -15.58 3.24 -22.56
C ALA A 494 -14.53 4.03 -23.38
N ASP A 495 -13.48 4.53 -22.74
CA ASP A 495 -12.42 5.33 -23.38
C ASP A 495 -11.11 4.52 -23.54
N PRO A 496 -10.71 4.18 -24.78
CA PRO A 496 -9.44 3.47 -25.02
C PRO A 496 -8.19 4.30 -24.67
N ALA A 497 -8.32 5.61 -24.47
CA ALA A 497 -7.22 6.48 -24.05
C ALA A 497 -7.16 6.70 -22.53
N SER A 498 -8.07 6.08 -21.79
CA SER A 498 -8.20 6.22 -20.33
C SER A 498 -7.01 5.64 -19.57
N THR A 499 -6.95 5.92 -18.27
CA THR A 499 -5.95 5.35 -17.38
C THR A 499 -6.24 3.87 -17.12
N LEU A 500 -7.51 3.48 -17.01
CA LEU A 500 -7.93 2.08 -16.87
C LEU A 500 -7.49 1.24 -18.07
N SER A 501 -7.67 1.77 -19.29
CA SER A 501 -7.22 1.09 -20.52
C SER A 501 -5.70 0.92 -20.55
N LEU A 502 -4.95 1.93 -20.12
CA LEU A 502 -3.49 1.87 -19.99
C LEU A 502 -3.04 0.78 -19.02
N TYR A 503 -3.66 0.71 -17.82
CA TYR A 503 -3.32 -0.31 -16.82
C TYR A 503 -3.65 -1.72 -17.32
N THR A 504 -4.82 -1.91 -17.91
CA THR A 504 -5.26 -3.21 -18.46
C THR A 504 -4.29 -3.70 -19.52
N GLU A 505 -3.89 -2.83 -20.44
CA GLU A 505 -2.94 -3.17 -21.50
C GLU A 505 -1.53 -3.42 -20.95
N ALA A 506 -1.06 -2.59 -20.01
CA ALA A 506 0.25 -2.77 -19.38
C ALA A 506 0.34 -4.11 -18.62
N LEU A 507 -0.71 -4.49 -17.88
CA LEU A 507 -0.75 -5.76 -17.14
C LEU A 507 -0.79 -6.97 -18.08
N LEU A 508 -1.51 -6.87 -19.19
CA LEU A 508 -1.53 -7.90 -20.22
C LEU A 508 -0.13 -8.08 -20.83
N LEU A 509 0.47 -7.00 -21.30
CA LEU A 509 1.80 -7.02 -21.93
C LEU A 509 2.90 -7.46 -20.95
N ARG A 510 2.85 -7.00 -19.68
CA ARG A 510 3.76 -7.45 -18.63
C ARG A 510 3.76 -8.97 -18.49
N ARG A 511 2.58 -9.60 -18.55
CA ARG A 511 2.43 -11.05 -18.47
C ARG A 511 2.87 -11.73 -19.77
N GLU A 512 2.44 -11.25 -20.93
CA GLU A 512 2.77 -11.82 -22.24
C GLU A 512 4.28 -11.84 -22.50
N HIS A 513 4.98 -10.78 -22.14
CA HIS A 513 6.42 -10.65 -22.33
C HIS A 513 7.25 -11.18 -21.15
N GLY A 514 6.61 -11.54 -20.03
CA GLY A 514 7.34 -12.04 -18.85
C GLY A 514 8.23 -10.99 -18.18
N LEU A 515 7.87 -9.71 -18.23
CA LEU A 515 8.67 -8.60 -17.71
C LEU A 515 9.02 -8.77 -16.22
N ALA A 516 8.10 -9.36 -15.44
CA ALA A 516 8.33 -9.60 -14.02
C ALA A 516 9.51 -10.54 -13.71
N LEU A 517 9.86 -11.43 -14.64
CA LEU A 517 10.99 -12.36 -14.55
C LEU A 517 12.19 -11.89 -15.37
N GLY A 518 12.08 -10.75 -16.03
CA GLY A 518 13.12 -10.20 -16.88
C GLY A 518 14.37 -9.79 -16.09
N THR A 519 15.45 -9.61 -16.81
CA THR A 519 16.65 -8.92 -16.31
C THR A 519 16.69 -7.53 -16.92
N LEU A 520 16.87 -6.53 -16.10
CA LEU A 520 16.93 -5.14 -16.55
C LEU A 520 18.35 -4.82 -17.02
N GLU A 521 18.47 -4.38 -18.27
CA GLU A 521 19.73 -3.91 -18.86
C GLU A 521 19.57 -2.46 -19.31
N TRP A 522 20.33 -1.54 -18.71
CA TRP A 522 20.29 -0.14 -19.08
C TRP A 522 20.84 0.08 -20.49
N ILE A 523 20.12 0.89 -21.25
CA ILE A 523 20.56 1.34 -22.58
C ILE A 523 20.82 2.85 -22.59
N THR A 524 21.67 3.32 -23.50
CA THR A 524 21.91 4.75 -23.68
C THR A 524 20.71 5.38 -24.39
N ALA A 525 20.16 6.42 -23.81
CA ALA A 525 19.16 7.28 -24.43
C ALA A 525 19.71 8.69 -24.61
N GLU A 526 19.09 9.47 -25.51
CA GLU A 526 19.40 10.88 -25.65
C GLU A 526 18.70 11.68 -24.56
N GLY A 527 19.46 12.47 -23.78
CA GLY A 527 18.98 13.32 -22.69
C GLY A 527 19.28 12.75 -21.29
N ASP A 528 19.60 13.67 -20.38
CA ASP A 528 19.92 13.31 -18.98
C ASP A 528 18.67 12.96 -18.15
N ASP A 529 17.50 13.45 -18.60
CA ASP A 529 16.21 13.23 -17.95
C ASP A 529 15.43 12.04 -18.54
N VAL A 530 16.13 11.07 -19.14
CA VAL A 530 15.54 9.89 -19.77
C VAL A 530 16.00 8.62 -19.08
N ILE A 531 15.04 7.77 -18.73
CA ILE A 531 15.27 6.39 -18.31
C ILE A 531 15.04 5.49 -19.51
N ALA A 532 16.04 4.64 -19.84
CA ALA A 532 15.87 3.66 -20.89
C ALA A 532 16.56 2.34 -20.53
N PHE A 533 15.85 1.23 -20.71
CA PHE A 533 16.34 -0.12 -20.46
C PHE A 533 15.69 -1.16 -21.37
N GLU A 534 16.30 -2.31 -21.46
CA GLU A 534 15.73 -3.52 -22.04
C GLU A 534 15.44 -4.54 -20.95
N SER A 535 14.29 -5.21 -21.05
CA SER A 535 13.91 -6.33 -20.20
C SER A 535 13.02 -7.29 -20.98
N ALA A 536 13.37 -8.58 -20.96
CA ALA A 536 12.60 -9.66 -21.64
C ALA A 536 12.27 -9.36 -23.12
N GLY A 537 13.18 -8.68 -23.85
CA GLY A 537 13.01 -8.30 -25.25
C GLY A 537 12.13 -7.08 -25.49
N VAL A 538 11.70 -6.40 -24.44
CA VAL A 538 10.99 -5.11 -24.52
C VAL A 538 11.95 -3.98 -24.19
N THR A 539 12.01 -2.98 -25.04
CA THR A 539 12.69 -1.71 -24.76
C THR A 539 11.70 -0.76 -24.09
N VAL A 540 12.08 -0.20 -22.96
CA VAL A 540 11.30 0.77 -22.20
C VAL A 540 12.02 2.10 -22.21
N ILE A 541 11.29 3.18 -22.52
CA ILE A 541 11.80 4.55 -22.52
C ILE A 541 10.82 5.40 -21.73
N ALA A 542 11.30 6.04 -20.68
CA ALA A 542 10.57 7.05 -19.93
C ALA A 542 11.27 8.41 -20.07
N ASN A 543 10.59 9.34 -20.67
CA ASN A 543 11.06 10.72 -20.79
C ASN A 543 10.45 11.55 -19.65
N LEU A 544 11.29 11.92 -18.70
CA LEU A 544 10.92 12.73 -17.52
C LEU A 544 11.22 14.21 -17.74
N GLY A 545 11.94 14.54 -18.82
CA GLY A 545 12.33 15.92 -19.15
C GLY A 545 11.22 16.71 -19.84
N ASP A 546 11.45 18.01 -20.00
CA ASP A 546 10.50 18.93 -20.64
C ASP A 546 10.49 18.85 -22.18
N ALA A 547 11.58 18.41 -22.78
CA ALA A 547 11.73 18.30 -24.24
C ALA A 547 11.38 16.88 -24.72
N ALA A 548 10.72 16.79 -25.88
CA ALA A 548 10.51 15.51 -26.53
C ALA A 548 11.84 14.88 -26.97
N VAL A 549 11.96 13.54 -26.87
CA VAL A 549 13.14 12.79 -27.29
C VAL A 549 12.83 11.85 -28.45
N PRO A 550 13.79 11.50 -29.31
CA PRO A 550 13.54 10.61 -30.43
C PRO A 550 13.00 9.24 -29.97
N LEU A 551 11.97 8.73 -30.65
CA LEU A 551 11.51 7.36 -30.51
C LEU A 551 12.40 6.45 -31.36
N PRO A 552 13.05 5.42 -30.79
CA PRO A 552 13.81 4.46 -31.58
C PRO A 552 12.95 3.68 -32.58
N GLU A 553 13.58 3.16 -33.63
CA GLU A 553 12.90 2.24 -34.55
C GLU A 553 12.40 0.99 -33.81
N GLY A 554 11.17 0.57 -34.13
CA GLY A 554 10.52 -0.58 -33.52
C GLY A 554 9.00 -0.46 -33.51
N ARG A 555 8.34 -1.52 -33.07
CA ARG A 555 6.89 -1.55 -32.90
C ARG A 555 6.52 -1.13 -31.48
N VAL A 556 5.84 -0.01 -31.34
CA VAL A 556 5.29 0.43 -30.06
C VAL A 556 4.23 -0.56 -29.58
N LEU A 557 4.40 -1.04 -28.33
CA LEU A 557 3.45 -1.90 -27.62
C LEU A 557 2.51 -1.07 -26.75
N LEU A 558 3.06 -0.12 -26.00
CA LEU A 558 2.36 0.71 -25.04
C LEU A 558 2.94 2.11 -25.05
N ALA A 559 2.09 3.11 -24.88
CA ALA A 559 2.51 4.47 -24.58
C ALA A 559 1.58 5.07 -23.52
N SER A 560 2.14 5.69 -22.48
CA SER A 560 1.36 6.29 -21.38
C SER A 560 0.50 7.48 -21.81
N ARG A 561 0.77 8.04 -22.99
CA ARG A 561 -0.03 9.06 -23.69
C ARG A 561 0.26 9.03 -25.20
N PRO A 562 -0.57 9.68 -26.04
CA PRO A 562 -0.32 9.74 -27.48
C PRO A 562 1.08 10.29 -27.80
N LEU A 563 1.76 9.66 -28.75
CA LEU A 563 3.06 10.07 -29.24
C LEU A 563 2.94 11.22 -30.25
N ASP A 564 3.98 12.01 -30.36
CA ASP A 564 4.07 13.10 -31.34
C ASP A 564 4.98 12.68 -32.52
N GLY A 565 4.41 11.97 -33.48
CA GLY A 565 5.16 11.37 -34.59
C GLY A 565 6.22 10.38 -34.09
N ASP A 566 7.48 10.62 -34.47
CA ASP A 566 8.63 9.80 -34.09
C ASP A 566 9.33 10.31 -32.80
N ALA A 567 8.56 10.88 -31.88
CA ALA A 567 9.09 11.43 -30.64
C ALA A 567 8.29 10.96 -29.41
N VAL A 568 8.99 10.79 -28.30
CA VAL A 568 8.44 10.53 -26.97
C VAL A 568 8.30 11.87 -26.25
N PRO A 569 7.08 12.37 -26.03
CA PRO A 569 6.84 13.64 -25.35
C PRO A 569 7.34 13.65 -23.89
N SER A 570 7.34 14.83 -23.24
CA SER A 570 7.62 14.96 -21.82
C SER A 570 6.63 14.12 -20.97
N ASP A 571 7.04 13.68 -19.78
CA ASP A 571 6.24 12.88 -18.85
C ASP A 571 5.57 11.68 -19.55
N THR A 572 6.33 10.91 -20.34
CA THR A 572 5.81 9.80 -21.15
C THR A 572 6.70 8.57 -21.05
N THR A 573 6.08 7.42 -20.79
CA THR A 573 6.73 6.12 -20.86
C THR A 573 6.20 5.33 -22.05
N VAL A 574 7.13 4.72 -22.81
CA VAL A 574 6.83 3.90 -23.99
C VAL A 574 7.49 2.54 -23.84
N TRP A 575 6.75 1.49 -24.22
CA TRP A 575 7.29 0.13 -24.40
C TRP A 575 7.30 -0.21 -25.87
N LEU A 576 8.39 -0.73 -26.37
CA LEU A 576 8.52 -1.13 -27.78
C LEU A 576 9.35 -2.40 -27.94
N ILE A 577 9.12 -3.11 -29.06
CA ILE A 577 9.96 -4.22 -29.51
C ILE A 577 10.77 -3.70 -30.70
N ARG A 578 12.09 -3.90 -30.65
CA ARG A 578 12.96 -3.69 -31.80
C ARG A 578 12.90 -4.88 -32.74
N ASP A 579 12.78 -4.63 -34.05
CA ASP A 579 12.78 -5.67 -35.09
C ASP A 579 14.16 -6.34 -35.22
#